data_46587cef81486d63049b6ef4e253cb11
#
_entry.id   46587cef81486d63049b6ef4e253cb11
#
_cell.length_a   1.000
_cell.length_b   1.000
_cell.length_c   1.000
_cell.angle_alpha   90.00
_cell.angle_beta   90.00
_cell.angle_gamma   90.00
#
_symmetry.space_group_name_H-M   'P 1'
#
loop_
_entity.id
_entity.type
_entity.pdbx_description
1 polymer ?
#
loop_
_entity_poly.entity_id
_entity_poly.type
_entity_poly.pdbx_seq_one_letter_code
_entity_poly.pdbx_strand_id
1 'polypeptide(L)'
;MKTVIFAGGLGTRLSEETELKPKPMVEIGGKPILWHIMKLYSYYGFNDFVICCGYKSYVIKDFFYHYYMHSADITIDLKKNDIEYHSATSEPWKVTLADTGLNTQTGGRLKRIQKYIGNEPFMLTYGDGVSNVDIPALLEYHYRHGKLATMTAVLPSGKFGALEISGDNKIDSFCEKPQGDGNWVNGGCMVLQPEVFDYIPDSDYDSCIFERAPLENLAKDGQLQAYKHTGFWKPMDTLRDKTELNEMWNNGSAPWKVWK
;
A
#
# COMPACT_ATOMS: atom_id res chain seq x y z
N MET A 1 -3.92 7.23 15.13
CA MET A 1 -3.22 6.04 14.59
C MET A 1 -2.54 6.41 13.29
N LYS A 2 -1.29 6.00 13.09
CA LYS A 2 -0.51 6.27 11.87
C LYS A 2 -0.68 5.16 10.85
N THR A 3 -0.57 5.52 9.58
CA THR A 3 -0.53 4.57 8.46
C THR A 3 0.86 4.60 7.82
N VAL A 4 1.56 3.48 7.87
CA VAL A 4 2.87 3.29 7.23
C VAL A 4 2.65 2.77 5.81
N ILE A 5 3.36 3.34 4.83
CA ILE A 5 3.28 2.92 3.44
C ILE A 5 4.69 2.58 2.92
N PHE A 6 4.90 1.34 2.49
CA PHE A 6 6.14 0.95 1.83
C PHE A 6 6.20 1.51 0.40
N ALA A 7 7.14 2.40 0.14
CA ALA A 7 7.29 3.11 -1.12
C ALA A 7 8.74 3.14 -1.65
N GLY A 8 9.61 2.27 -1.12
CA GLY A 8 11.05 2.34 -1.39
C GLY A 8 11.60 1.28 -2.36
N GLY A 9 10.78 0.38 -2.90
CA GLY A 9 11.20 -0.68 -3.80
C GLY A 9 11.55 -0.19 -5.21
N LEU A 10 12.37 -0.97 -5.94
CA LEU A 10 12.85 -0.65 -7.30
C LEU A 10 11.75 -0.75 -8.37
N GLY A 11 10.69 -1.55 -8.14
CA GLY A 11 9.56 -1.68 -9.09
C GLY A 11 9.91 -2.36 -10.42
N THR A 12 10.88 -3.26 -10.45
CA THR A 12 11.49 -3.84 -11.67
C THR A 12 10.50 -4.55 -12.60
N ARG A 13 9.34 -5.00 -12.11
CA ARG A 13 8.30 -5.66 -12.93
C ARG A 13 7.50 -4.69 -13.80
N LEU A 14 7.61 -3.39 -13.57
CA LEU A 14 6.97 -2.30 -14.30
C LEU A 14 8.05 -1.33 -14.82
N SER A 15 9.11 -1.87 -15.43
CA SER A 15 10.34 -1.13 -15.79
C SER A 15 10.07 0.08 -16.67
N GLU A 16 9.17 -0.01 -17.63
CA GLU A 16 8.84 1.08 -18.57
C GLU A 16 8.36 2.36 -17.85
N GLU A 17 7.70 2.21 -16.71
CA GLU A 17 7.24 3.34 -15.90
C GLU A 17 8.24 3.70 -14.81
N THR A 18 8.91 2.69 -14.23
CA THR A 18 9.77 2.89 -13.05
C THR A 18 11.17 3.38 -13.39
N GLU A 19 11.54 3.41 -14.67
CA GLU A 19 12.73 4.15 -15.13
C GLU A 19 12.65 5.66 -14.87
N LEU A 20 11.45 6.24 -14.84
CA LEU A 20 11.25 7.69 -14.63
C LEU A 20 10.83 8.02 -13.20
N LYS A 21 9.97 7.23 -12.59
CA LYS A 21 9.39 7.48 -11.26
C LYS A 21 9.27 6.19 -10.46
N PRO A 22 9.29 6.24 -9.08
CA PRO A 22 9.12 5.03 -8.29
C PRO A 22 7.68 4.50 -8.45
N LYS A 23 7.48 3.19 -8.32
CA LYS A 23 6.20 2.50 -8.54
C LYS A 23 4.99 3.18 -7.85
N PRO A 24 5.10 3.65 -6.58
CA PRO A 24 4.00 4.37 -5.91
C PRO A 24 3.59 5.68 -6.60
N MET A 25 4.42 6.22 -7.48
CA MET A 25 4.15 7.45 -8.24
C MET A 25 3.64 7.20 -9.66
N VAL A 26 3.43 5.94 -10.04
CA VAL A 26 2.74 5.62 -11.30
C VAL A 26 1.26 5.97 -11.18
N GLU A 27 0.72 6.60 -12.21
CA GLU A 27 -0.60 7.24 -12.15
C GLU A 27 -1.73 6.33 -12.60
N ILE A 28 -2.86 6.49 -11.92
CA ILE A 28 -4.19 6.00 -12.27
C ILE A 28 -5.10 7.23 -12.33
N GLY A 29 -5.69 7.51 -13.48
CA GLY A 29 -6.57 8.66 -13.66
C GLY A 29 -5.88 10.01 -13.36
N GLY A 30 -4.59 10.14 -13.67
CA GLY A 30 -3.81 11.37 -13.44
C GLY A 30 -3.40 11.62 -11.99
N LYS A 31 -3.58 10.65 -11.09
CA LYS A 31 -3.09 10.71 -9.71
C LYS A 31 -2.21 9.49 -9.39
N PRO A 32 -1.10 9.66 -8.65
CA PRO A 32 -0.26 8.53 -8.23
C PRO A 32 -1.06 7.44 -7.50
N ILE A 33 -0.73 6.16 -7.69
CA ILE A 33 -1.38 5.07 -6.94
C ILE A 33 -1.25 5.28 -5.42
N LEU A 34 -0.16 5.87 -4.96
CA LEU A 34 0.06 6.28 -3.58
C LEU A 34 -1.05 7.23 -3.09
N TRP A 35 -1.48 8.18 -3.92
CA TRP A 35 -2.59 9.09 -3.59
C TRP A 35 -3.90 8.31 -3.41
N HIS A 36 -4.20 7.34 -4.28
CA HIS A 36 -5.41 6.51 -4.15
C HIS A 36 -5.41 5.68 -2.86
N ILE A 37 -4.27 5.12 -2.50
CA ILE A 37 -4.10 4.39 -1.24
C ILE A 37 -4.37 5.32 -0.06
N MET A 38 -3.76 6.50 -0.03
CA MET A 38 -3.95 7.47 1.04
C MET A 38 -5.40 7.96 1.13
N LYS A 39 -6.11 8.10 0.00
CA LYS A 39 -7.54 8.45 -0.02
C LYS A 39 -8.42 7.40 0.65
N LEU A 40 -8.11 6.11 0.49
CA LEU A 40 -8.85 5.05 1.18
C LEU A 40 -8.76 5.21 2.70
N TYR A 41 -7.57 5.38 3.25
CA TYR A 41 -7.37 5.56 4.69
C TYR A 41 -7.97 6.88 5.18
N SER A 42 -7.80 7.95 4.41
CA SER A 42 -8.34 9.28 4.71
C SER A 42 -9.86 9.30 4.74
N TYR A 43 -10.53 8.55 3.88
CA TYR A 43 -11.99 8.38 3.89
C TYR A 43 -12.52 7.88 5.24
N TYR A 44 -11.75 7.03 5.90
CA TYR A 44 -12.05 6.52 7.25
C TYR A 44 -11.44 7.37 8.39
N GLY A 45 -10.90 8.56 8.07
CA GLY A 45 -10.38 9.50 9.06
C GLY A 45 -8.92 9.33 9.44
N PHE A 46 -8.17 8.42 8.80
CA PHE A 46 -6.74 8.19 9.07
C PHE A 46 -5.89 9.05 8.15
N ASN A 47 -5.39 10.16 8.68
CA ASN A 47 -4.72 11.22 7.93
C ASN A 47 -3.23 11.43 8.30
N ASP A 48 -2.67 10.61 9.18
CA ASP A 48 -1.25 10.68 9.59
C ASP A 48 -0.46 9.54 8.94
N PHE A 49 0.34 9.87 7.93
CA PHE A 49 1.05 8.92 7.08
C PHE A 49 2.55 8.96 7.31
N VAL A 50 3.20 7.79 7.36
CA VAL A 50 4.65 7.63 7.32
C VAL A 50 5.02 6.84 6.08
N ILE A 51 5.63 7.49 5.10
CA ILE A 51 6.00 6.88 3.82
C ILE A 51 7.46 6.48 3.84
N CYS A 52 7.73 5.17 3.72
CA CYS A 52 9.07 4.61 3.66
C CYS A 52 9.67 4.80 2.27
N CYS A 53 10.35 5.93 2.05
CA CYS A 53 10.98 6.27 0.79
C CYS A 53 12.31 5.51 0.59
N GLY A 54 12.66 5.25 -0.65
CA GLY A 54 13.92 4.58 -1.07
C GLY A 54 14.26 4.95 -2.49
N TYR A 55 14.04 4.04 -3.45
CA TYR A 55 14.30 4.30 -4.85
C TYR A 55 13.57 5.57 -5.33
N LYS A 56 14.32 6.49 -5.96
CA LYS A 56 13.81 7.78 -6.45
C LYS A 56 12.94 8.53 -5.44
N SER A 57 13.35 8.51 -4.17
CA SER A 57 12.64 9.17 -3.07
C SER A 57 12.32 10.64 -3.32
N TYR A 58 13.18 11.31 -4.11
CA TYR A 58 13.00 12.73 -4.44
C TYR A 58 11.69 12.99 -5.20
N VAL A 59 11.24 12.07 -6.06
CA VAL A 59 9.97 12.21 -6.81
C VAL A 59 8.78 12.24 -5.86
N ILE A 60 8.79 11.36 -4.82
CA ILE A 60 7.74 11.35 -3.80
C ILE A 60 7.80 12.63 -2.96
N LYS A 61 9.01 13.04 -2.55
CA LYS A 61 9.22 14.26 -1.77
C LYS A 61 8.77 15.51 -2.54
N ASP A 62 9.13 15.61 -3.80
CA ASP A 62 8.75 16.72 -4.69
C ASP A 62 7.23 16.81 -4.85
N PHE A 63 6.56 15.68 -5.07
CA PHE A 63 5.10 15.62 -5.18
C PHE A 63 4.40 16.19 -3.94
N PHE A 64 4.81 15.80 -2.73
CA PHE A 64 4.18 16.31 -1.51
C PHE A 64 4.62 17.72 -1.15
N TYR A 65 5.86 18.10 -1.44
CA TYR A 65 6.37 19.45 -1.21
C TYR A 65 5.61 20.49 -2.03
N HIS A 66 5.28 20.18 -3.30
CA HIS A 66 4.53 21.04 -4.19
C HIS A 66 3.02 20.78 -4.20
N TYR A 67 2.54 19.83 -3.39
CA TYR A 67 1.13 19.39 -3.42
C TYR A 67 0.14 20.55 -3.27
N TYR A 68 0.38 21.41 -2.30
CA TYR A 68 -0.47 22.58 -2.03
C TYR A 68 -0.46 23.56 -3.21
N MET A 69 0.73 23.87 -3.72
CA MET A 69 0.90 24.78 -4.87
C MET A 69 0.18 24.27 -6.13
N HIS A 70 0.24 22.93 -6.39
CA HIS A 70 -0.42 22.34 -7.56
C HIS A 70 -1.93 22.15 -7.40
N SER A 71 -2.46 22.27 -6.19
CA SER A 71 -3.89 22.11 -5.89
C SER A 71 -4.59 23.46 -5.61
N ALA A 72 -3.89 24.58 -5.63
CA ALA A 72 -4.39 25.90 -5.32
C ALA A 72 -4.38 26.81 -6.56
N ASP A 73 -5.30 27.81 -6.59
CA ASP A 73 -5.14 28.97 -7.45
C ASP A 73 -4.09 29.90 -6.81
N ILE A 74 -3.08 30.30 -7.58
CA ILE A 74 -1.97 31.11 -7.08
C ILE A 74 -1.74 32.36 -7.95
N THR A 75 -1.33 33.45 -7.31
CA THR A 75 -0.75 34.61 -7.99
C THR A 75 0.72 34.72 -7.62
N ILE A 76 1.59 34.79 -8.61
CA ILE A 76 3.03 34.94 -8.41
C ILE A 76 3.43 36.35 -8.86
N ASP A 77 3.87 37.19 -7.92
CA ASP A 77 4.49 38.47 -8.21
C ASP A 77 6.02 38.29 -8.36
N LEU A 78 6.49 38.14 -9.58
CA LEU A 78 7.91 37.92 -9.87
C LEU A 78 8.78 39.12 -9.47
N LYS A 79 8.24 40.32 -9.43
CA LYS A 79 8.97 41.53 -9.04
C LYS A 79 9.23 41.56 -7.54
N LYS A 80 8.24 41.14 -6.74
CA LYS A 80 8.34 41.13 -5.27
C LYS A 80 8.88 39.80 -4.75
N ASN A 81 8.94 38.76 -5.61
CA ASN A 81 9.24 37.39 -5.22
C ASN A 81 8.27 36.88 -4.14
N ASP A 82 6.97 37.10 -4.34
CA ASP A 82 5.89 36.79 -3.43
C ASP A 82 4.87 35.86 -4.07
N ILE A 83 4.21 35.02 -3.26
CA ILE A 83 3.19 34.06 -3.71
C ILE A 83 1.96 34.19 -2.85
N GLU A 84 0.82 34.45 -3.48
CA GLU A 84 -0.49 34.50 -2.85
C GLU A 84 -1.30 33.26 -3.27
N TYR A 85 -1.83 32.55 -2.28
CA TYR A 85 -2.71 31.40 -2.48
C TYR A 85 -4.16 31.83 -2.28
N HIS A 86 -5.03 31.63 -3.29
CA HIS A 86 -6.41 32.13 -3.25
C HIS A 86 -7.42 31.07 -2.80
N SER A 87 -7.35 29.87 -3.37
CA SER A 87 -8.23 28.76 -3.02
C SER A 87 -7.42 27.48 -3.04
N ALA A 88 -7.53 26.68 -1.99
CA ALA A 88 -6.93 25.37 -1.95
C ALA A 88 -7.92 24.36 -1.40
N THR A 89 -8.24 23.37 -2.21
CA THR A 89 -8.81 22.12 -1.73
C THR A 89 -7.64 21.15 -1.47
N SER A 90 -7.04 21.28 -0.29
CA SER A 90 -5.95 20.38 0.11
C SER A 90 -6.51 19.18 0.87
N GLU A 91 -5.86 18.04 0.70
CA GLU A 91 -6.16 16.86 1.52
C GLU A 91 -5.72 17.12 2.99
N PRO A 92 -6.44 16.57 3.99
CA PRO A 92 -6.14 16.81 5.40
C PRO A 92 -4.96 15.97 5.91
N TRP A 93 -3.98 15.71 5.06
CA TRP A 93 -2.92 14.76 5.36
C TRP A 93 -1.74 15.39 6.10
N LYS A 94 -1.26 14.68 7.10
CA LYS A 94 0.06 14.87 7.69
C LYS A 94 0.97 13.76 7.17
N VAL A 95 2.05 14.13 6.48
CA VAL A 95 2.90 13.18 5.78
C VAL A 95 4.34 13.28 6.26
N THR A 96 4.86 12.18 6.78
CA THR A 96 6.29 12.00 7.09
C THR A 96 6.94 11.21 5.98
N LEU A 97 7.89 11.82 5.25
CA LEU A 97 8.64 11.21 4.15
C LEU A 97 9.98 10.73 4.69
N ALA A 98 10.04 9.48 5.15
CA ALA A 98 11.21 8.90 5.76
C ALA A 98 12.15 8.32 4.71
N ASP A 99 13.41 8.75 4.68
CA ASP A 99 14.43 8.06 3.90
C ASP A 99 14.81 6.76 4.61
N THR A 100 14.47 5.65 4.00
CA THR A 100 14.71 4.31 4.54
C THR A 100 15.81 3.55 3.79
N GLY A 101 16.54 4.22 2.91
CA GLY A 101 17.66 3.67 2.15
C GLY A 101 17.23 2.99 0.85
N LEU A 102 18.16 2.93 -0.11
CA LEU A 102 17.91 2.37 -1.45
C LEU A 102 17.77 0.84 -1.40
N ASN A 103 18.72 0.16 -0.75
CA ASN A 103 18.85 -1.30 -0.76
C ASN A 103 18.22 -1.98 0.47
N THR A 104 17.58 -1.20 1.34
CA THR A 104 16.96 -1.70 2.57
C THR A 104 15.71 -2.51 2.22
N GLN A 105 15.56 -3.68 2.83
CA GLN A 105 14.40 -4.55 2.70
C GLN A 105 13.24 -4.07 3.60
N THR A 106 12.07 -4.69 3.47
CA THR A 106 10.82 -4.27 4.12
C THR A 106 10.91 -4.22 5.66
N GLY A 107 11.52 -5.21 6.29
CA GLY A 107 11.76 -5.21 7.74
C GLY A 107 12.70 -4.10 8.17
N GLY A 108 13.79 -3.89 7.42
CA GLY A 108 14.70 -2.78 7.67
C GLY A 108 14.05 -1.41 7.54
N ARG A 109 13.20 -1.23 6.53
CA ARG A 109 12.43 0.02 6.39
C ARG A 109 11.53 0.25 7.58
N LEU A 110 10.85 -0.79 8.04
CA LEU A 110 9.98 -0.72 9.21
C LEU A 110 10.79 -0.36 10.47
N LYS A 111 11.95 -1.01 10.69
CA LYS A 111 12.83 -0.67 11.84
C LYS A 111 13.28 0.78 11.82
N ARG A 112 13.67 1.32 10.66
CA ARG A 112 14.14 2.71 10.52
C ARG A 112 13.07 3.76 10.84
N ILE A 113 11.79 3.43 10.68
CA ILE A 113 10.69 4.35 10.97
C ILE A 113 10.09 4.19 12.36
N GLN A 114 10.57 3.24 13.18
CA GLN A 114 10.08 2.98 14.53
C GLN A 114 10.01 4.28 15.37
N LYS A 115 11.01 5.15 15.26
CA LYS A 115 11.04 6.46 15.94
C LYS A 115 9.88 7.40 15.58
N TYR A 116 9.23 7.21 14.44
CA TYR A 116 8.07 8.01 14.03
C TYR A 116 6.74 7.37 14.45
N ILE A 117 6.74 6.08 14.79
CA ILE A 117 5.54 5.35 15.20
C ILE A 117 5.26 5.57 16.69
N GLY A 118 6.29 5.51 17.53
CA GLY A 118 6.13 5.54 18.98
C GLY A 118 5.61 4.20 19.51
N ASN A 119 4.81 4.27 20.59
CA ASN A 119 4.29 3.10 21.31
C ASN A 119 2.79 2.86 21.03
N GLU A 120 2.29 3.34 19.89
CA GLU A 120 0.89 3.20 19.52
C GLU A 120 0.72 2.15 18.40
N PRO A 121 -0.40 1.44 18.37
CA PRO A 121 -0.74 0.61 17.23
C PRO A 121 -0.74 1.42 15.94
N PHE A 122 -0.36 0.80 14.84
CA PHE A 122 -0.28 1.44 13.54
C PHE A 122 -0.76 0.52 12.42
N MET A 123 -1.11 1.13 11.31
CA MET A 123 -1.44 0.40 10.08
C MET A 123 -0.23 0.37 9.16
N LEU A 124 -0.08 -0.72 8.41
CA LEU A 124 0.95 -0.90 7.41
C LEU A 124 0.31 -1.32 6.09
N THR A 125 0.77 -0.72 4.98
CA THR A 125 0.36 -1.15 3.64
C THR A 125 1.49 -1.00 2.63
N TYR A 126 1.35 -1.68 1.49
CA TYR A 126 2.25 -1.51 0.34
C TYR A 126 1.78 -0.35 -0.54
N GLY A 127 2.73 0.34 -1.17
CA GLY A 127 2.48 1.52 -2.00
C GLY A 127 2.14 1.22 -3.46
N ASP A 128 1.69 0.00 -3.79
CA ASP A 128 1.54 -0.46 -5.17
C ASP A 128 0.25 -1.23 -5.46
N GLY A 129 -0.68 -1.28 -4.51
CA GLY A 129 -1.97 -1.95 -4.66
C GLY A 129 -3.13 -1.14 -4.11
N VAL A 130 -4.28 -1.24 -4.77
CA VAL A 130 -5.54 -0.62 -4.34
C VAL A 130 -6.55 -1.67 -3.92
N SER A 131 -7.38 -1.32 -2.94
CA SER A 131 -8.42 -2.21 -2.40
C SER A 131 -9.60 -1.40 -1.85
N ASN A 132 -10.71 -2.06 -1.59
CA ASN A 132 -11.84 -1.49 -0.86
C ASN A 132 -12.01 -2.13 0.53
N VAL A 133 -10.90 -2.42 1.18
CA VAL A 133 -10.90 -2.97 2.55
C VAL A 133 -11.62 -1.99 3.50
N ASP A 134 -12.55 -2.53 4.27
CA ASP A 134 -13.20 -1.80 5.36
C ASP A 134 -12.21 -1.66 6.53
N ILE A 135 -11.56 -0.50 6.61
CA ILE A 135 -10.52 -0.23 7.61
C ILE A 135 -11.10 -0.25 9.05
N PRO A 136 -12.27 0.34 9.35
CA PRO A 136 -12.92 0.19 10.64
C PRO A 136 -13.17 -1.27 11.05
N ALA A 137 -13.69 -2.09 10.15
CA ALA A 137 -13.94 -3.50 10.43
C ALA A 137 -12.63 -4.29 10.65
N LEU A 138 -11.57 -3.98 9.90
CA LEU A 138 -10.23 -4.54 10.10
C LEU A 138 -9.68 -4.20 11.50
N LEU A 139 -9.82 -2.93 11.92
CA LEU A 139 -9.39 -2.47 13.25
C LEU A 139 -10.20 -3.13 14.37
N GLU A 140 -11.52 -3.19 14.24
CA GLU A 140 -12.39 -3.86 15.21
C GLU A 140 -11.98 -5.33 15.38
N TYR A 141 -11.73 -6.02 14.26
CA TYR A 141 -11.25 -7.39 14.28
C TYR A 141 -9.90 -7.51 15.01
N HIS A 142 -8.94 -6.61 14.73
CA HIS A 142 -7.63 -6.58 15.39
C HIS A 142 -7.75 -6.43 16.90
N TYR A 143 -8.50 -5.45 17.36
CA TYR A 143 -8.68 -5.22 18.80
C TYR A 143 -9.43 -6.36 19.51
N ARG A 144 -10.36 -7.02 18.82
CA ARG A 144 -11.13 -8.13 19.38
C ARG A 144 -10.29 -9.35 19.71
N HIS A 145 -9.35 -9.72 18.85
CA HIS A 145 -8.51 -10.91 19.07
C HIS A 145 -7.30 -10.63 19.97
N GLY A 146 -6.87 -9.38 20.14
CA GLY A 146 -5.81 -8.97 21.07
C GLY A 146 -4.42 -9.53 20.75
N LYS A 147 -4.14 -9.91 19.47
CA LYS A 147 -2.82 -10.36 19.02
C LYS A 147 -2.02 -9.21 18.44
N LEU A 148 -0.71 -9.41 18.26
CA LEU A 148 0.21 -8.35 17.83
C LEU A 148 0.01 -7.92 16.38
N ALA A 149 -0.46 -8.80 15.51
CA ALA A 149 -0.59 -8.50 14.08
C ALA A 149 -1.88 -9.06 13.49
N THR A 150 -2.51 -8.24 12.64
CA THR A 150 -3.59 -8.65 11.74
C THR A 150 -3.16 -8.38 10.31
N MET A 151 -3.26 -9.38 9.45
CA MET A 151 -2.98 -9.28 8.03
C MET A 151 -4.28 -9.46 7.24
N THR A 152 -4.57 -8.57 6.30
CA THR A 152 -5.65 -8.79 5.35
C THR A 152 -5.28 -9.94 4.41
N ALA A 153 -6.09 -10.98 4.40
CA ALA A 153 -5.97 -12.10 3.48
C ALA A 153 -6.96 -11.90 2.32
N VAL A 154 -6.49 -12.06 1.10
CA VAL A 154 -7.28 -11.88 -0.13
C VAL A 154 -7.18 -13.10 -1.04
N LEU A 155 -8.18 -13.28 -1.90
CA LEU A 155 -8.15 -14.29 -2.97
C LEU A 155 -7.88 -13.55 -4.29
N PRO A 156 -6.63 -13.59 -4.83
CA PRO A 156 -6.33 -12.95 -6.10
C PRO A 156 -7.12 -13.62 -7.23
N SER A 157 -7.53 -12.84 -8.23
CA SER A 157 -8.12 -13.40 -9.46
C SER A 157 -7.12 -14.34 -10.12
N GLY A 158 -7.56 -15.51 -10.55
CA GLY A 158 -6.73 -16.45 -11.29
C GLY A 158 -6.13 -15.79 -12.54
N LYS A 159 -4.84 -16.05 -12.79
CA LYS A 159 -4.16 -15.53 -13.99
C LYS A 159 -4.45 -16.41 -15.22
N PHE A 160 -4.87 -17.65 -14.99
CA PHE A 160 -5.09 -18.68 -16.01
C PHE A 160 -6.44 -19.35 -15.79
N GLY A 161 -6.92 -20.07 -16.81
CA GLY A 161 -8.05 -20.97 -16.66
C GLY A 161 -7.68 -22.17 -15.77
N ALA A 162 -8.52 -22.50 -14.81
CA ALA A 162 -8.39 -23.68 -14.00
C ALA A 162 -9.07 -24.88 -14.66
N LEU A 163 -8.44 -26.05 -14.56
CA LEU A 163 -8.93 -27.30 -15.10
C LEU A 163 -9.13 -28.30 -13.94
N GLU A 164 -10.29 -28.93 -13.90
CA GLU A 164 -10.44 -30.16 -13.13
C GLU A 164 -10.24 -31.36 -14.09
N ILE A 165 -9.26 -32.21 -13.77
CA ILE A 165 -8.87 -33.34 -14.61
C ILE A 165 -9.10 -34.64 -13.85
N SER A 166 -9.90 -35.54 -14.42
CA SER A 166 -10.09 -36.89 -13.91
C SER A 166 -8.93 -37.81 -14.24
N GLY A 167 -8.90 -39.01 -13.64
CA GLY A 167 -7.80 -39.95 -13.73
C GLY A 167 -7.50 -40.53 -15.13
N ASP A 168 -8.37 -40.32 -16.11
CA ASP A 168 -8.25 -40.68 -17.53
C ASP A 168 -7.83 -39.48 -18.42
N ASN A 169 -7.31 -38.41 -17.83
CA ASN A 169 -6.95 -37.14 -18.50
C ASN A 169 -8.13 -36.38 -19.13
N LYS A 170 -9.36 -36.74 -18.79
CA LYS A 170 -10.53 -36.00 -19.19
C LYS A 170 -10.65 -34.71 -18.41
N ILE A 171 -10.98 -33.61 -19.08
CA ILE A 171 -11.29 -32.32 -18.44
C ILE A 171 -12.77 -32.38 -18.04
N ASP A 172 -13.02 -32.42 -16.73
CA ASP A 172 -14.38 -32.45 -16.16
C ASP A 172 -14.96 -31.05 -16.02
N SER A 173 -14.13 -30.06 -15.71
CA SER A 173 -14.54 -28.66 -15.70
C SER A 173 -13.42 -27.72 -16.17
N PHE A 174 -13.81 -26.60 -16.74
CA PHE A 174 -12.93 -25.49 -17.10
C PHE A 174 -13.55 -24.19 -16.58
N CYS A 175 -12.77 -23.42 -15.84
CA CYS A 175 -13.18 -22.12 -15.35
C CYS A 175 -12.12 -21.08 -15.73
N GLU A 176 -12.46 -20.16 -16.62
CA GLU A 176 -11.56 -19.08 -17.00
C GLU A 176 -11.42 -18.09 -15.86
N LYS A 177 -10.18 -17.87 -15.40
CA LYS A 177 -9.82 -16.92 -14.33
C LYS A 177 -10.69 -17.07 -13.07
N PRO A 178 -10.73 -18.25 -12.44
CA PRO A 178 -11.52 -18.43 -11.23
C PRO A 178 -11.11 -17.42 -10.17
N GLN A 179 -12.02 -17.03 -9.30
CA GLN A 179 -11.65 -16.26 -8.10
C GLN A 179 -10.83 -17.16 -7.17
N GLY A 180 -9.51 -16.96 -7.20
CA GLY A 180 -8.54 -17.63 -6.37
C GLY A 180 -8.22 -19.06 -6.81
N ASP A 181 -6.94 -19.41 -6.81
CA ASP A 181 -6.47 -20.80 -6.90
C ASP A 181 -6.73 -21.55 -5.57
N GLY A 182 -7.72 -21.11 -4.80
CA GLY A 182 -8.06 -21.65 -3.48
C GLY A 182 -7.16 -21.18 -2.32
N ASN A 183 -6.07 -20.47 -2.60
CA ASN A 183 -5.14 -20.01 -1.59
C ASN A 183 -5.30 -18.53 -1.25
N TRP A 184 -5.44 -18.25 0.04
CA TRP A 184 -5.38 -16.91 0.58
C TRP A 184 -3.94 -16.38 0.52
N VAL A 185 -3.78 -15.15 0.05
CA VAL A 185 -2.47 -14.47 0.01
C VAL A 185 -2.49 -13.19 0.83
N ASN A 186 -1.29 -12.67 1.15
CA ASN A 186 -1.13 -11.38 1.80
C ASN A 186 -1.69 -10.25 0.93
N GLY A 187 -2.77 -9.61 1.39
CA GLY A 187 -3.44 -8.49 0.73
C GLY A 187 -2.80 -7.13 1.01
N GLY A 188 -1.75 -7.07 1.81
CA GLY A 188 -0.95 -5.87 2.03
C GLY A 188 -1.44 -4.90 3.10
N CYS A 189 -2.72 -4.91 3.47
CA CYS A 189 -3.22 -4.08 4.57
C CYS A 189 -3.07 -4.83 5.89
N MET A 190 -2.39 -4.22 6.86
CA MET A 190 -2.12 -4.82 8.18
C MET A 190 -2.42 -3.82 9.29
N VAL A 191 -2.75 -4.34 10.48
CA VAL A 191 -2.77 -3.62 11.74
C VAL A 191 -1.77 -4.27 12.66
N LEU A 192 -0.88 -3.49 13.24
CA LEU A 192 0.28 -3.96 13.99
C LEU A 192 0.38 -3.25 15.33
N GLN A 193 0.66 -4.01 16.39
CA GLN A 193 1.08 -3.48 17.68
C GLN A 193 2.57 -3.10 17.64
N PRO A 194 3.04 -2.14 18.45
CA PRO A 194 4.46 -1.74 18.47
C PRO A 194 5.41 -2.89 18.79
N GLU A 195 4.98 -3.90 19.51
CA GLU A 195 5.78 -5.07 19.88
C GLU A 195 6.21 -5.92 18.66
N VAL A 196 5.64 -5.68 17.48
CA VAL A 196 6.13 -6.32 16.24
C VAL A 196 7.57 -5.92 15.89
N PHE A 197 8.05 -4.78 16.42
CA PHE A 197 9.45 -4.36 16.25
C PHE A 197 10.45 -5.29 16.95
N ASP A 198 10.03 -6.05 17.96
CA ASP A 198 10.86 -7.03 18.68
C ASP A 198 11.15 -8.27 17.81
N TYR A 199 10.34 -8.48 16.74
CA TYR A 199 10.56 -9.55 15.75
C TYR A 199 11.52 -9.14 14.64
N ILE A 200 11.96 -7.88 14.60
CA ILE A 200 12.95 -7.37 13.63
C ILE A 200 14.29 -7.27 14.36
N PRO A 201 15.38 -7.86 13.82
CA PRO A 201 16.67 -7.85 14.49
C PRO A 201 17.18 -6.40 14.73
N ASP A 202 17.94 -6.19 15.80
CA ASP A 202 18.53 -4.89 16.13
C ASP A 202 19.79 -4.58 15.31
N SER A 203 20.48 -5.61 14.80
CA SER A 203 21.65 -5.50 13.93
C SER A 203 21.33 -6.10 12.56
N ASP A 204 21.99 -5.60 11.51
CA ASP A 204 21.82 -6.05 10.12
C ASP A 204 20.38 -6.08 9.61
N TYR A 205 19.53 -5.25 10.23
CA TYR A 205 18.10 -5.17 9.88
C TYR A 205 17.85 -4.70 8.45
N ASP A 206 18.81 -4.08 7.78
CA ASP A 206 18.63 -3.62 6.39
C ASP A 206 18.39 -4.76 5.41
N SER A 207 18.91 -5.95 5.69
CA SER A 207 18.66 -7.18 4.92
C SER A 207 17.38 -7.91 5.33
N CYS A 208 16.73 -7.50 6.41
CA CYS A 208 15.53 -8.13 6.95
C CYS A 208 14.32 -7.91 6.03
N ILE A 209 13.74 -9.00 5.57
CA ILE A 209 12.46 -9.02 4.84
C ILE A 209 11.35 -9.28 5.86
N PHE A 210 10.44 -8.31 6.05
CA PHE A 210 9.36 -8.40 7.04
C PHE A 210 8.46 -9.61 6.82
N GLU A 211 8.22 -9.96 5.55
CA GLU A 211 7.36 -11.07 5.10
C GLU A 211 7.96 -12.46 5.35
N ARG A 212 9.23 -12.53 5.78
CA ARG A 212 9.93 -13.78 6.16
C ARG A 212 9.97 -13.94 7.67
N ALA A 213 11.17 -14.04 8.24
CA ALA A 213 11.36 -14.37 9.65
C ALA A 213 10.46 -13.56 10.62
N PRO A 214 10.24 -12.25 10.49
CA PRO A 214 9.33 -11.54 11.38
C PRO A 214 7.89 -12.06 11.33
N LEU A 215 7.27 -12.13 10.15
CA LEU A 215 5.89 -12.64 10.05
C LEU A 215 5.79 -14.15 10.31
N GLU A 216 6.79 -14.93 9.92
CA GLU A 216 6.84 -16.37 10.20
C GLU A 216 6.92 -16.65 11.71
N ASN A 217 7.72 -15.87 12.45
CA ASN A 217 7.83 -16.02 13.90
C ASN A 217 6.55 -15.51 14.60
N LEU A 218 5.98 -14.38 14.18
CA LEU A 218 4.66 -13.94 14.66
C LEU A 218 3.59 -15.02 14.49
N ALA A 219 3.61 -15.73 13.35
CA ALA A 219 2.67 -16.83 13.10
C ALA A 219 2.94 -18.04 14.02
N LYS A 220 4.20 -18.44 14.20
CA LYS A 220 4.60 -19.53 15.11
C LYS A 220 4.19 -19.25 16.56
N ASP A 221 4.33 -18.00 17.00
CA ASP A 221 3.99 -17.55 18.36
C ASP A 221 2.48 -17.32 18.52
N GLY A 222 1.67 -17.57 17.48
CA GLY A 222 0.22 -17.38 17.50
C GLY A 222 -0.18 -15.91 17.63
N GLN A 223 0.69 -14.98 17.21
CA GLN A 223 0.50 -13.54 17.29
C GLN A 223 0.07 -12.89 15.96
N LEU A 224 -0.09 -13.67 14.89
CA LEU A 224 -0.57 -13.22 13.59
C LEU A 224 -1.97 -13.80 13.31
N GLN A 225 -2.92 -12.91 12.96
CA GLN A 225 -4.29 -13.29 12.59
C GLN A 225 -4.61 -12.81 11.17
N ALA A 226 -5.45 -13.58 10.47
CA ALA A 226 -5.91 -13.25 9.12
C ALA A 226 -7.31 -12.60 9.15
N TYR A 227 -7.44 -11.39 8.60
CA TYR A 227 -8.71 -10.77 8.27
C TYR A 227 -9.05 -11.08 6.81
N LYS A 228 -10.05 -11.92 6.58
CA LYS A 228 -10.46 -12.34 5.23
C LYS A 228 -11.23 -11.23 4.52
N HIS A 229 -10.66 -10.70 3.45
CA HIS A 229 -11.28 -9.70 2.59
C HIS A 229 -11.66 -10.35 1.25
N THR A 230 -12.95 -10.37 0.95
CA THR A 230 -13.52 -10.94 -0.28
C THR A 230 -13.92 -9.88 -1.30
N GLY A 231 -13.68 -8.60 -0.98
CA GLY A 231 -13.93 -7.48 -1.87
C GLY A 231 -12.82 -7.26 -2.90
N PHE A 232 -12.80 -6.07 -3.46
CA PHE A 232 -11.81 -5.72 -4.48
C PHE A 232 -10.41 -5.54 -3.88
N TRP A 233 -9.43 -6.17 -4.52
CA TRP A 233 -8.00 -5.98 -4.28
C TRP A 233 -7.23 -6.20 -5.58
N LYS A 234 -6.35 -5.27 -5.94
CA LYS A 234 -5.53 -5.37 -7.14
C LYS A 234 -4.19 -4.66 -6.98
N PRO A 235 -3.05 -5.39 -7.08
CA PRO A 235 -1.74 -4.78 -7.21
C PRO A 235 -1.55 -4.27 -8.65
N MET A 236 -0.73 -3.22 -8.80
CA MET A 236 -0.33 -2.68 -10.10
C MET A 236 1.09 -3.16 -10.43
N ASP A 237 1.24 -4.42 -10.81
CA ASP A 237 2.54 -5.05 -11.06
C ASP A 237 3.03 -4.95 -12.51
N THR A 238 2.11 -4.81 -13.45
CA THR A 238 2.38 -4.81 -14.90
C THR A 238 1.69 -3.63 -15.58
N LEU A 239 2.09 -3.33 -16.83
CA LEU A 239 1.39 -2.33 -17.67
C LEU A 239 -0.08 -2.70 -17.88
N ARG A 240 -0.38 -4.00 -17.98
CA ARG A 240 -1.76 -4.48 -18.07
C ARG A 240 -2.56 -4.10 -16.82
N ASP A 241 -2.01 -4.30 -15.63
CA ASP A 241 -2.69 -3.91 -14.39
C ASP A 241 -2.95 -2.39 -14.36
N LYS A 242 -1.96 -1.59 -14.77
CA LYS A 242 -2.09 -0.13 -14.89
C LYS A 242 -3.23 0.24 -15.85
N THR A 243 -3.28 -0.39 -17.03
CA THR A 243 -4.33 -0.14 -18.03
C THR A 243 -5.72 -0.47 -17.48
N GLU A 244 -5.89 -1.66 -16.89
CA GLU A 244 -7.15 -2.10 -16.30
C GLU A 244 -7.61 -1.17 -15.16
N LEU A 245 -6.69 -0.71 -14.28
CA LEU A 245 -7.00 0.24 -13.21
C LEU A 245 -7.41 1.62 -13.76
N ASN A 246 -6.75 2.10 -14.83
CA ASN A 246 -7.13 3.35 -15.50
C ASN A 246 -8.51 3.25 -16.17
N GLU A 247 -8.81 2.13 -16.81
CA GLU A 247 -10.13 1.89 -17.41
C GLU A 247 -11.24 1.92 -16.36
N MET A 248 -11.05 1.23 -15.21
CA MET A 248 -12.00 1.26 -14.10
C MET A 248 -12.20 2.69 -13.56
N TRP A 249 -11.13 3.46 -13.45
CA TRP A 249 -11.20 4.84 -12.97
C TRP A 249 -11.95 5.73 -13.94
N ASN A 250 -11.59 5.70 -15.22
CA ASN A 250 -12.17 6.54 -16.27
C ASN A 250 -13.66 6.24 -16.52
N ASN A 251 -14.05 4.97 -16.36
CA ASN A 251 -15.44 4.53 -16.51
C ASN A 251 -16.27 4.77 -15.23
N GLY A 252 -15.69 5.33 -14.16
CA GLY A 252 -16.38 5.57 -12.90
C GLY A 252 -16.72 4.28 -12.12
N SER A 253 -16.11 3.16 -12.46
CA SER A 253 -16.36 1.83 -11.87
C SER A 253 -15.26 1.35 -10.93
N ALA A 254 -14.36 2.25 -10.48
CA ALA A 254 -13.24 1.95 -9.60
C ALA A 254 -13.71 1.52 -8.20
N PRO A 255 -13.65 0.22 -7.83
CA PRO A 255 -14.25 -0.26 -6.57
C PRO A 255 -13.50 0.25 -5.32
N TRP A 256 -12.23 0.65 -5.46
CA TRP A 256 -11.44 1.23 -4.37
C TRP A 256 -11.76 2.71 -4.11
N LYS A 257 -12.47 3.39 -5.02
CA LYS A 257 -12.92 4.77 -4.84
C LYS A 257 -14.16 4.80 -3.94
N VAL A 258 -13.95 4.61 -2.64
CA VAL A 258 -15.02 4.63 -1.62
C VAL A 258 -15.40 6.06 -1.20
N TRP A 259 -14.60 7.05 -1.54
CA TRP A 259 -14.84 8.47 -1.30
C TRP A 259 -15.63 9.12 -2.45
N LYS A 260 -16.25 10.24 -2.16
CA LYS A 260 -17.00 11.05 -3.15
C LYS A 260 -16.08 11.80 -4.11
#